data_3797cca691f7721745967756eabf93b2
#
_entry.id   3797cca691f7721745967756eabf93b2
#
_cell.length_a   1.000
_cell.length_b   1.000
_cell.length_c   1.000
_cell.angle_alpha   90.00
_cell.angle_beta   90.00
_cell.angle_gamma   90.00
#
_symmetry.space_group_name_H-M   'P 1'
#
loop_
_entity.id
_entity.type
_entity.pdbx_description
1 polymer ?
#
loop_
_entity_poly.entity_id
_entity_poly.type
_entity_poly.pdbx_seq_one_letter_code
_entity_poly.pdbx_strand_id
1 'polypeptide(L)'
;LFVLKDSSHFNTEGKTFKDFIEGNLSIINNVKPTIGDLKNHLATIFTEVRLKQYIEVRSLDTCEWDCHCGGPAFYVGLLYSNLDEAYDIISKWNISEVLNAYIETPKKGLNTLIENRTILEWGKIFLSLARKGLEKRSIKNDTGKDESIFLRSVESILTNEKTKAEISIEKFKKNKNLDFLYEKKE
;
A
#
# COMPACT_ATOMS: atom_id res chain seq x y z
N LEU A 1 13.23 18.26 -5.31
CA LEU A 1 12.56 19.17 -4.37
C LEU A 1 11.63 20.09 -5.15
N PHE A 2 10.39 20.24 -4.68
CA PHE A 2 9.45 21.26 -5.15
C PHE A 2 9.20 22.25 -4.02
N VAL A 3 9.26 23.54 -4.33
CA VAL A 3 8.97 24.62 -3.38
C VAL A 3 7.75 25.37 -3.87
N LEU A 4 6.79 25.61 -2.99
CA LEU A 4 5.60 26.42 -3.26
C LEU A 4 5.81 27.81 -2.67
N LYS A 5 5.79 28.85 -3.52
CA LYS A 5 5.88 30.24 -3.09
C LYS A 5 4.95 31.10 -3.94
N ASP A 6 4.20 31.98 -3.30
CA ASP A 6 3.28 32.91 -3.95
C ASP A 6 2.38 32.21 -4.99
N SER A 7 1.82 31.05 -4.61
CA SER A 7 0.99 30.16 -5.44
C SER A 7 1.69 29.57 -6.67
N SER A 8 3.00 29.70 -6.79
CA SER A 8 3.80 29.15 -7.87
C SER A 8 4.65 27.98 -7.39
N HIS A 9 4.75 26.94 -8.21
CA HIS A 9 5.60 25.78 -7.95
C HIS A 9 6.96 25.95 -8.63
N PHE A 10 8.02 25.88 -7.84
CA PHE A 10 9.39 25.92 -8.33
C PHE A 10 10.00 24.53 -8.28
N ASN A 11 10.39 23.99 -9.42
CA ASN A 11 11.15 22.75 -9.50
C ASN A 11 12.63 23.06 -9.26
N THR A 12 13.19 22.46 -8.23
CA THR A 12 14.60 22.64 -7.86
C THR A 12 15.38 21.35 -8.08
N GLU A 13 15.34 20.82 -9.29
CA GLU A 13 15.98 19.56 -9.67
C GLU A 13 17.41 19.43 -9.15
N GLY A 14 17.73 18.24 -8.60
CA GLY A 14 19.05 17.96 -8.03
C GLY A 14 19.36 18.63 -6.70
N LYS A 15 18.45 19.48 -6.17
CA LYS A 15 18.62 20.13 -4.86
C LYS A 15 17.83 19.44 -3.77
N THR A 16 18.40 19.41 -2.57
CA THR A 16 17.81 18.83 -1.37
C THR A 16 17.08 19.87 -0.53
N PHE A 17 16.27 19.43 0.45
CA PHE A 17 15.70 20.36 1.43
C PHE A 17 16.78 21.02 2.31
N LYS A 18 17.93 20.35 2.50
CA LYS A 18 19.10 20.91 3.18
C LYS A 18 19.64 22.11 2.40
N ASP A 19 19.77 22.01 1.08
CA ASP A 19 20.18 23.15 0.24
C ASP A 19 19.24 24.35 0.41
N PHE A 20 17.93 24.10 0.61
CA PHE A 20 16.97 25.17 0.88
C PHE A 20 17.21 25.82 2.25
N ILE A 21 17.47 25.03 3.30
CA ILE A 21 17.80 25.55 4.64
C ILE A 21 19.06 26.42 4.58
N GLU A 22 20.06 26.00 3.83
CA GLU A 22 21.35 26.68 3.69
C GLU A 22 21.32 27.89 2.73
N GLY A 23 20.17 28.11 2.04
CA GLY A 23 20.02 29.22 1.09
C GLY A 23 20.67 28.99 -0.28
N ASN A 24 20.97 27.73 -0.62
CA ASN A 24 21.66 27.32 -1.85
C ASN A 24 20.71 27.12 -3.05
N LEU A 25 19.48 27.63 -2.99
CA LEU A 25 18.51 27.59 -4.09
C LEU A 25 18.55 28.89 -4.90
N SER A 26 19.26 28.88 -6.00
CA SER A 26 19.36 30.05 -6.89
C SER A 26 18.03 30.55 -7.46
N ILE A 27 17.04 29.63 -7.60
CA ILE A 27 15.74 29.94 -8.18
C ILE A 27 14.84 30.77 -7.24
N ILE A 28 15.12 30.74 -5.92
CA ILE A 28 14.38 31.46 -4.88
C ILE A 28 15.36 32.11 -3.89
N ASN A 29 16.18 33.02 -4.41
CA ASN A 29 17.21 33.67 -3.64
C ASN A 29 16.67 34.33 -2.36
N ASN A 30 17.45 34.25 -1.26
CA ASN A 30 17.18 34.88 0.03
C ASN A 30 15.89 34.43 0.74
N VAL A 31 15.27 33.34 0.33
CA VAL A 31 14.11 32.76 1.01
C VAL A 31 14.56 31.63 1.93
N LYS A 32 14.19 31.72 3.21
CA LYS A 32 14.37 30.62 4.17
C LYS A 32 13.11 29.75 4.23
N PRO A 33 13.25 28.43 4.37
CA PRO A 33 12.11 27.54 4.51
C PRO A 33 11.35 27.78 5.80
N THR A 34 10.07 27.59 5.75
CA THR A 34 9.14 27.56 6.87
C THR A 34 8.81 26.12 7.27
N ILE A 35 8.13 25.94 8.41
CA ILE A 35 7.56 24.64 8.77
C ILE A 35 6.51 24.18 7.74
N GLY A 36 5.81 25.13 7.09
CA GLY A 36 4.90 24.82 5.99
C GLY A 36 5.63 24.19 4.81
N ASP A 37 6.78 24.73 4.43
CA ASP A 37 7.61 24.15 3.34
C ASP A 37 8.11 22.76 3.69
N LEU A 38 8.52 22.52 4.94
CA LEU A 38 8.91 21.18 5.40
C LEU A 38 7.73 20.20 5.30
N LYS A 39 6.54 20.58 5.74
CA LYS A 39 5.34 19.73 5.64
C LYS A 39 5.01 19.41 4.18
N ASN A 40 5.08 20.39 3.29
CA ASN A 40 4.87 20.20 1.86
C ASN A 40 5.92 19.24 1.27
N HIS A 41 7.19 19.44 1.62
CA HIS A 41 8.27 18.56 1.17
C HIS A 41 8.04 17.10 1.65
N LEU A 42 7.76 16.88 2.92
CA LEU A 42 7.45 15.55 3.45
C LEU A 42 6.21 14.93 2.76
N ALA A 43 5.25 15.75 2.33
CA ALA A 43 4.08 15.27 1.59
C ALA A 43 4.41 14.77 0.17
N THR A 44 5.55 15.18 -0.41
CA THR A 44 6.02 14.70 -1.72
C THR A 44 6.84 13.42 -1.66
N ILE A 45 7.11 12.88 -0.48
CA ILE A 45 7.82 11.61 -0.30
C ILE A 45 6.80 10.47 -0.39
N PHE A 46 6.92 9.66 -1.43
CA PHE A 46 6.01 8.55 -1.70
C PHE A 46 6.65 7.24 -1.21
N THR A 47 6.43 6.94 0.07
CA THR A 47 6.80 5.66 0.70
C THR A 47 5.59 4.75 0.81
N GLU A 48 5.81 3.44 0.98
CA GLU A 48 4.74 2.45 1.21
C GLU A 48 3.94 2.75 2.48
N VAL A 49 4.61 3.32 3.48
CA VAL A 49 4.00 3.82 4.71
C VAL A 49 4.50 5.23 4.97
N ARG A 50 3.60 6.15 5.24
CA ARG A 50 3.92 7.53 5.55
C ARG A 50 3.43 7.90 6.94
N LEU A 51 4.34 8.45 7.77
CA LEU A 51 3.99 8.97 9.08
C LEU A 51 3.50 10.42 8.95
N LYS A 52 2.30 10.65 9.41
CA LYS A 52 1.69 11.97 9.60
C LYS A 52 1.27 12.12 11.08
N GLN A 53 0.09 12.66 11.35
CA GLN A 53 -0.57 12.53 12.67
C GLN A 53 -1.18 11.13 12.87
N TYR A 54 -1.10 10.30 11.86
CA TYR A 54 -1.52 8.91 11.78
C TYR A 54 -0.56 8.16 10.84
N ILE A 55 -0.64 6.85 10.86
CA ILE A 55 0.09 6.01 9.91
C ILE A 55 -0.78 5.85 8.66
N GLU A 56 -0.26 6.30 7.51
CA GLU A 56 -0.93 6.16 6.22
C GLU A 56 -0.30 5.01 5.45
N VAL A 57 -1.05 3.93 5.25
CA VAL A 57 -0.65 2.82 4.38
C VAL A 57 -0.97 3.18 2.93
N ARG A 58 0.01 3.07 2.04
CA ARG A 58 -0.06 3.53 0.64
C ARG A 58 0.20 2.44 -0.39
N SER A 59 0.50 1.24 0.07
CA SER A 59 0.86 0.10 -0.78
C SER A 59 -0.34 -0.68 -1.34
N LEU A 60 -1.56 -0.18 -1.17
CA LEU A 60 -2.75 -0.80 -1.75
C LEU A 60 -2.96 -0.31 -3.17
N ASP A 61 -3.16 -1.27 -4.08
CA ASP A 61 -3.56 -0.98 -5.45
C ASP A 61 -5.06 -0.64 -5.53
N THR A 62 -5.46 0.04 -6.60
CA THR A 62 -6.88 0.30 -6.86
C THR A 62 -7.60 -0.98 -7.29
N CYS A 63 -8.87 -1.07 -6.97
CA CYS A 63 -9.68 -2.24 -7.29
C CYS A 63 -11.16 -1.89 -7.47
N GLU A 64 -11.95 -2.87 -7.85
CA GLU A 64 -13.41 -2.75 -7.98
C GLU A 64 -14.07 -2.45 -6.62
N TRP A 65 -15.29 -1.92 -6.65
CA TRP A 65 -16.00 -1.50 -5.44
C TRP A 65 -16.10 -2.57 -4.35
N ASP A 66 -16.32 -3.81 -4.72
CA ASP A 66 -16.46 -4.96 -3.80
C ASP A 66 -15.16 -5.34 -3.06
N CYS A 67 -14.01 -4.88 -3.54
CA CYS A 67 -12.73 -5.14 -2.90
C CYS A 67 -12.18 -3.94 -2.10
N HIS A 68 -12.80 -2.77 -2.19
CA HIS A 68 -12.29 -1.52 -1.59
C HIS A 68 -12.03 -1.64 -0.08
N CYS A 69 -12.90 -2.34 0.64
CA CYS A 69 -12.77 -2.52 2.08
C CYS A 69 -11.83 -3.66 2.47
N GLY A 70 -11.43 -4.51 1.53
CA GLY A 70 -10.60 -5.70 1.82
C GLY A 70 -9.22 -5.36 2.36
N GLY A 71 -8.54 -4.41 1.72
CA GLY A 71 -7.23 -3.94 2.17
C GLY A 71 -7.26 -3.26 3.53
N PRO A 72 -8.12 -2.26 3.75
CA PRO A 72 -8.30 -1.67 5.08
C PRO A 72 -8.62 -2.69 6.16
N ALA A 73 -9.56 -3.62 5.92
CA ALA A 73 -9.89 -4.68 6.88
C ALA A 73 -8.68 -5.58 7.19
N PHE A 74 -7.90 -5.95 6.17
CA PHE A 74 -6.70 -6.74 6.34
C PHE A 74 -5.69 -6.04 7.27
N TYR A 75 -5.37 -4.78 7.03
CA TYR A 75 -4.46 -4.02 7.88
C TYR A 75 -5.02 -3.76 9.28
N VAL A 76 -6.30 -3.47 9.41
CA VAL A 76 -6.95 -3.28 10.71
C VAL A 76 -6.85 -4.55 11.54
N GLY A 77 -7.12 -5.71 10.95
CA GLY A 77 -7.03 -7.00 11.64
C GLY A 77 -5.62 -7.31 12.15
N LEU A 78 -4.58 -6.97 11.37
CA LEU A 78 -3.19 -7.15 11.77
C LEU A 78 -2.76 -6.14 12.84
N LEU A 79 -2.98 -4.83 12.59
CA LEU A 79 -2.37 -3.76 13.37
C LEU A 79 -3.05 -3.52 14.73
N TYR A 80 -4.37 -3.75 14.83
CA TYR A 80 -5.12 -3.42 16.06
C TYR A 80 -5.32 -4.60 17.01
N SER A 81 -5.05 -5.83 16.58
CA SER A 81 -5.33 -6.99 17.43
C SER A 81 -4.26 -8.09 17.41
N ASN A 82 -3.46 -8.17 16.35
CA ASN A 82 -2.45 -9.21 16.18
C ASN A 82 -1.09 -8.63 15.73
N LEU A 83 -0.79 -7.39 16.16
CA LEU A 83 0.44 -6.70 15.79
C LEU A 83 1.68 -7.48 16.18
N ASP A 84 1.72 -7.98 17.41
CA ASP A 84 2.90 -8.70 17.95
C ASP A 84 3.18 -9.98 17.14
N GLU A 85 2.14 -10.77 16.84
CA GLU A 85 2.30 -11.98 16.02
C GLU A 85 2.76 -11.66 14.59
N ALA A 86 2.21 -10.62 13.99
CA ALA A 86 2.62 -10.18 12.66
C ALA A 86 4.06 -9.64 12.66
N TYR A 87 4.42 -8.88 13.68
CA TYR A 87 5.77 -8.35 13.86
C TYR A 87 6.80 -9.45 14.10
N ASP A 88 6.49 -10.45 14.92
CA ASP A 88 7.35 -11.59 15.19
C ASP A 88 7.69 -12.41 13.92
N ILE A 89 6.79 -12.43 12.96
CA ILE A 89 7.04 -13.05 11.66
C ILE A 89 7.93 -12.14 10.80
N ILE A 90 7.53 -10.89 10.60
CA ILE A 90 8.18 -9.97 9.66
C ILE A 90 9.57 -9.56 10.15
N SER A 91 9.78 -9.41 11.46
CA SER A 91 11.06 -9.02 12.03
C SER A 91 12.19 -10.02 11.79
N LYS A 92 11.85 -11.26 11.42
CA LYS A 92 12.81 -12.32 11.08
C LYS A 92 13.20 -12.31 9.60
N TRP A 93 12.51 -11.53 8.76
CA TRP A 93 12.79 -11.49 7.35
C TRP A 93 14.09 -10.73 7.06
N ASN A 94 14.85 -11.27 6.12
CA ASN A 94 16.05 -10.60 5.62
C ASN A 94 15.65 -9.40 4.76
N ILE A 95 16.13 -8.22 5.12
CA ILE A 95 15.79 -6.98 4.41
C ILE A 95 16.18 -7.01 2.92
N SER A 96 17.28 -7.69 2.57
CA SER A 96 17.71 -7.83 1.18
C SER A 96 16.73 -8.69 0.37
N GLU A 97 16.15 -9.74 0.98
CA GLU A 97 15.12 -10.55 0.33
C GLU A 97 13.82 -9.76 0.16
N VAL A 98 13.42 -8.97 1.15
CA VAL A 98 12.26 -8.09 1.06
C VAL A 98 12.42 -7.07 -0.07
N LEU A 99 13.59 -6.43 -0.17
CA LEU A 99 13.88 -5.48 -1.26
C LEU A 99 13.90 -6.15 -2.63
N ASN A 100 14.45 -7.37 -2.72
CA ASN A 100 14.40 -8.14 -3.95
C ASN A 100 12.97 -8.53 -4.31
N ALA A 101 12.18 -8.97 -3.35
CA ALA A 101 10.76 -9.30 -3.56
C ALA A 101 9.96 -8.10 -4.03
N TYR A 102 10.23 -6.90 -3.50
CA TYR A 102 9.61 -5.66 -3.97
C TYR A 102 9.82 -5.43 -5.48
N ILE A 103 11.02 -5.72 -5.99
CA ILE A 103 11.36 -5.58 -7.42
C ILE A 103 10.73 -6.71 -8.26
N GLU A 104 10.64 -7.92 -7.71
CA GLU A 104 10.21 -9.10 -8.44
C GLU A 104 8.69 -9.31 -8.43
N THR A 105 7.99 -8.82 -7.40
CA THR A 105 6.52 -9.01 -7.28
C THR A 105 5.73 -8.49 -8.47
N PRO A 106 6.05 -7.34 -9.09
CA PRO A 106 5.35 -6.90 -10.31
C PRO A 106 5.45 -7.86 -11.49
N LYS A 107 6.48 -8.73 -11.51
CA LYS A 107 6.74 -9.70 -12.58
C LYS A 107 6.21 -11.09 -12.26
N LYS A 108 6.36 -11.52 -10.99
CA LYS A 108 6.09 -12.89 -10.54
C LYS A 108 4.79 -13.03 -9.75
N GLY A 109 4.19 -11.89 -9.34
CA GLY A 109 2.95 -11.87 -8.56
C GLY A 109 3.07 -12.72 -7.29
N LEU A 110 2.08 -13.56 -7.05
CA LEU A 110 1.99 -14.43 -5.88
C LEU A 110 3.11 -15.48 -5.77
N ASN A 111 3.84 -15.73 -6.85
CA ASN A 111 4.96 -16.69 -6.87
C ASN A 111 6.31 -16.09 -6.44
N THR A 112 6.36 -14.81 -6.09
CA THR A 112 7.56 -14.17 -5.54
C THR A 112 7.92 -14.77 -4.19
N LEU A 113 9.22 -14.98 -3.94
CA LEU A 113 9.72 -15.60 -2.71
C LEU A 113 10.22 -14.56 -1.72
N ILE A 114 9.93 -14.79 -0.44
CA ILE A 114 10.56 -14.18 0.73
C ILE A 114 10.78 -15.30 1.75
N GLU A 115 12.00 -15.44 2.29
CA GLU A 115 12.33 -16.46 3.31
C GLU A 115 11.83 -17.86 2.90
N ASN A 116 12.14 -18.27 1.68
CA ASN A 116 11.79 -19.57 1.09
C ASN A 116 10.27 -19.87 1.02
N ARG A 117 9.41 -18.85 1.17
CA ARG A 117 7.96 -18.97 0.96
C ARG A 117 7.49 -17.98 -0.08
N THR A 118 6.47 -18.37 -0.82
CA THR A 118 5.81 -17.51 -1.79
C THR A 118 4.97 -16.44 -1.12
N ILE A 119 4.74 -15.32 -1.83
CA ILE A 119 3.76 -14.30 -1.40
C ILE A 119 2.37 -14.92 -1.19
N LEU A 120 2.01 -15.95 -1.96
CA LEU A 120 0.77 -16.71 -1.77
C LEU A 120 0.72 -17.36 -0.39
N GLU A 121 1.78 -18.04 0.01
CA GLU A 121 1.85 -18.72 1.32
C GLU A 121 1.85 -17.71 2.47
N TRP A 122 2.65 -16.64 2.36
CA TRP A 122 2.63 -15.55 3.32
C TRP A 122 1.26 -14.87 3.39
N GLY A 123 0.63 -14.64 2.23
CA GLY A 123 -0.72 -14.07 2.15
C GLY A 123 -1.75 -14.91 2.91
N LYS A 124 -1.71 -16.24 2.78
CA LYS A 124 -2.59 -17.15 3.52
C LYS A 124 -2.37 -17.07 5.05
N ILE A 125 -1.09 -16.96 5.49
CA ILE A 125 -0.75 -16.79 6.91
C ILE A 125 -1.29 -15.46 7.44
N PHE A 126 -0.97 -14.34 6.77
CA PHE A 126 -1.39 -13.01 7.20
C PHE A 126 -2.90 -12.80 7.10
N LEU A 127 -3.57 -13.41 6.11
CA LEU A 127 -5.04 -13.40 6.03
C LEU A 127 -5.68 -14.08 7.25
N SER A 128 -5.12 -15.22 7.69
CA SER A 128 -5.58 -15.90 8.89
C SER A 128 -5.40 -15.03 10.14
N LEU A 129 -4.25 -14.36 10.29
CA LEU A 129 -4.01 -13.45 11.40
C LEU A 129 -4.95 -12.25 11.37
N ALA A 130 -5.15 -11.65 10.19
CA ALA A 130 -6.06 -10.52 10.03
C ALA A 130 -7.50 -10.91 10.40
N ARG A 131 -7.97 -12.06 9.95
CA ARG A 131 -9.31 -12.59 10.30
C ARG A 131 -9.47 -12.75 11.81
N LYS A 132 -8.54 -13.44 12.47
CA LYS A 132 -8.54 -13.58 13.93
C LYS A 132 -8.54 -12.22 14.65
N GLY A 133 -7.79 -11.27 14.11
CA GLY A 133 -7.73 -9.92 14.67
C GLY A 133 -9.06 -9.18 14.58
N LEU A 134 -9.76 -9.26 13.46
CA LEU A 134 -11.09 -8.66 13.29
C LEU A 134 -12.15 -9.34 14.16
N GLU A 135 -12.13 -10.66 14.24
CA GLU A 135 -13.01 -11.44 15.15
C GLU A 135 -12.79 -11.03 16.62
N LYS A 136 -11.52 -10.88 17.04
CA LYS A 136 -11.16 -10.42 18.39
C LYS A 136 -11.63 -8.99 18.66
N ARG A 137 -11.57 -8.08 17.67
CA ARG A 137 -12.13 -6.72 17.77
C ARG A 137 -13.64 -6.74 18.01
N SER A 138 -14.33 -7.73 17.42
CA SER A 138 -15.77 -7.93 17.58
C SER A 138 -16.65 -6.72 17.24
N ILE A 139 -16.22 -5.89 16.31
CA ILE A 139 -17.01 -4.77 15.78
C ILE A 139 -18.00 -5.33 14.77
N LYS A 140 -19.29 -5.22 15.06
CA LYS A 140 -20.37 -5.82 14.26
C LYS A 140 -21.24 -4.75 13.63
N ASN A 141 -21.73 -5.05 12.44
CA ASN A 141 -22.76 -4.26 11.77
C ASN A 141 -24.17 -4.59 12.31
N ASP A 142 -25.21 -3.91 11.80
CA ASP A 142 -26.60 -4.08 12.20
C ASP A 142 -27.14 -5.51 11.95
N THR A 143 -26.48 -6.31 11.10
CA THR A 143 -26.84 -7.69 10.85
C THR A 143 -26.03 -8.68 11.69
N GLY A 144 -25.25 -8.21 12.67
CA GLY A 144 -24.44 -9.00 13.58
C GLY A 144 -23.16 -9.60 12.98
N LYS A 145 -22.80 -9.24 11.75
CA LYS A 145 -21.56 -9.68 11.09
C LYS A 145 -20.41 -8.73 11.44
N ASP A 146 -19.25 -9.30 11.76
CA ASP A 146 -18.03 -8.53 12.02
C ASP A 146 -17.31 -8.12 10.73
N GLU A 147 -16.25 -7.32 10.90
CA GLU A 147 -15.49 -6.74 9.79
C GLU A 147 -14.77 -7.79 8.91
N SER A 148 -14.67 -9.05 9.33
CA SER A 148 -14.05 -10.13 8.54
C SER A 148 -14.76 -10.40 7.21
N ILE A 149 -16.02 -9.99 7.09
CA ILE A 149 -16.78 -10.07 5.82
C ILE A 149 -16.08 -9.34 4.66
N PHE A 150 -15.30 -8.29 4.97
CA PHE A 150 -14.58 -7.51 3.97
C PHE A 150 -13.31 -8.21 3.46
N LEU A 151 -12.82 -9.24 4.13
CA LEU A 151 -11.65 -10.01 3.69
C LEU A 151 -11.92 -10.90 2.46
N ARG A 152 -13.17 -11.04 2.02
CA ARG A 152 -13.56 -11.94 0.91
C ARG A 152 -12.78 -11.65 -0.38
N SER A 153 -12.49 -10.40 -0.69
CA SER A 153 -11.73 -10.04 -1.89
C SER A 153 -10.28 -10.51 -1.82
N VAL A 154 -9.63 -10.38 -0.65
CA VAL A 154 -8.27 -10.88 -0.41
C VAL A 154 -8.28 -12.41 -0.43
N GLU A 155 -9.24 -13.03 0.23
CA GLU A 155 -9.44 -14.48 0.26
C GLU A 155 -9.63 -15.06 -1.15
N SER A 156 -10.40 -14.39 -2.00
CA SER A 156 -10.61 -14.79 -3.39
C SER A 156 -9.31 -14.80 -4.20
N ILE A 157 -8.43 -13.80 -4.03
CA ILE A 157 -7.12 -13.74 -4.69
C ILE A 157 -6.27 -14.95 -4.27
N LEU A 158 -6.22 -15.24 -2.97
CA LEU A 158 -5.39 -16.31 -2.42
C LEU A 158 -5.93 -17.71 -2.71
N THR A 159 -7.27 -17.86 -2.79
CA THR A 159 -7.93 -19.14 -3.11
C THR A 159 -7.80 -19.47 -4.60
N ASN A 160 -7.98 -18.46 -5.46
CA ASN A 160 -7.85 -18.65 -6.90
C ASN A 160 -6.39 -18.62 -7.37
N GLU A 161 -5.46 -18.27 -6.47
CA GLU A 161 -4.02 -18.16 -6.75
C GLU A 161 -3.70 -17.24 -7.93
N LYS A 162 -4.54 -16.21 -8.13
CA LYS A 162 -4.44 -15.23 -9.21
C LYS A 162 -4.65 -13.82 -8.71
N THR A 163 -3.75 -12.94 -9.09
CA THR A 163 -3.90 -11.51 -8.87
C THR A 163 -4.98 -10.91 -9.79
N LYS A 164 -5.52 -9.76 -9.45
CA LYS A 164 -6.44 -9.01 -10.31
C LYS A 164 -5.77 -8.61 -11.64
N ALA A 165 -4.47 -8.32 -11.62
CA ALA A 165 -3.69 -8.00 -12.81
C ALA A 165 -3.65 -9.21 -13.78
N GLU A 166 -3.37 -10.41 -13.28
CA GLU A 166 -3.35 -11.63 -14.09
C GLU A 166 -4.73 -11.91 -14.72
N ILE A 167 -5.80 -11.77 -13.94
CA ILE A 167 -7.18 -11.91 -14.45
C ILE A 167 -7.46 -10.87 -15.55
N SER A 168 -7.02 -9.63 -15.38
CA SER A 168 -7.20 -8.57 -16.38
C SER A 168 -6.40 -8.85 -17.65
N ILE A 169 -5.17 -9.35 -17.52
CA ILE A 169 -4.34 -9.76 -18.65
C ILE A 169 -5.00 -10.92 -19.44
N GLU A 170 -5.54 -11.92 -18.74
CA GLU A 170 -6.25 -13.03 -19.39
C GLU A 170 -7.49 -12.54 -20.16
N LYS A 171 -8.29 -11.66 -19.56
CA LYS A 171 -9.44 -11.05 -20.23
C LYS A 171 -9.02 -10.25 -21.45
N PHE A 172 -7.97 -9.42 -21.34
CA PHE A 172 -7.45 -8.66 -22.46
C PHE A 172 -6.95 -9.58 -23.59
N LYS A 173 -6.23 -10.64 -23.29
CA LYS A 173 -5.77 -11.62 -24.28
C LYS A 173 -6.93 -12.26 -25.04
N LYS A 174 -8.04 -12.52 -24.35
CA LYS A 174 -9.26 -13.12 -24.94
C LYS A 174 -10.05 -12.11 -25.78
N ASN A 175 -10.32 -10.93 -25.24
CA ASN A 175 -11.25 -9.96 -25.80
C ASN A 175 -10.57 -8.96 -26.74
N LYS A 176 -9.24 -8.78 -26.63
CA LYS A 176 -8.42 -7.80 -27.37
C LYS A 176 -8.85 -6.33 -27.18
N ASN A 177 -9.63 -6.05 -26.13
CA ASN A 177 -10.04 -4.71 -25.72
C ASN A 177 -10.04 -4.62 -24.18
N LEU A 178 -10.28 -3.42 -23.64
CA LEU A 178 -10.31 -3.13 -22.20
C LEU A 178 -11.73 -2.82 -21.70
N ASP A 179 -12.77 -3.09 -22.48
CA ASP A 179 -14.15 -2.72 -22.16
C ASP A 179 -14.61 -3.33 -20.85
N PHE A 180 -14.12 -4.54 -20.51
CA PHE A 180 -14.42 -5.22 -19.25
C PHE A 180 -14.00 -4.44 -18.00
N LEU A 181 -13.12 -3.42 -18.11
CA LEU A 181 -12.76 -2.55 -16.98
C LEU A 181 -13.85 -1.53 -16.64
N TYR A 182 -14.73 -1.26 -17.59
CA TYR A 182 -15.81 -0.27 -17.49
C TYR A 182 -17.19 -0.91 -17.34
N GLU A 183 -17.29 -2.24 -17.46
CA GLU A 183 -18.56 -2.96 -17.28
C GLU A 183 -18.99 -2.83 -15.82
N LYS A 184 -20.18 -2.26 -15.61
CA LYS A 184 -20.84 -2.29 -14.30
C LYS A 184 -21.20 -3.74 -14.00
N LYS A 185 -20.69 -4.26 -12.88
CA LYS A 185 -21.26 -5.49 -12.32
C LYS A 185 -22.60 -5.13 -11.69
N GLU A 186 -23.68 -5.68 -12.24
CA GLU A 186 -25.02 -5.63 -11.65
C GLU A 186 -25.06 -6.33 -10.29
#